data_9bf974829ae246e956937af7c19288ee
#
_entry.id   9bf974829ae246e956937af7c19288ee
#
_cell.length_a   1.000
_cell.length_b   1.000
_cell.length_c   1.000
_cell.angle_alpha   90.00
_cell.angle_beta   90.00
_cell.angle_gamma   90.00
#
_symmetry.space_group_name_H-M   'P 1'
#
loop_
_entity.id
_entity.type
_entity.pdbx_description
1 polymer ?
#
loop_
_entity_poly.entity_id
_entity_poly.type
_entity_poly.pdbx_seq_one_letter_code
_entity_poly.pdbx_strand_id
1 'polypeptide(L)'
;MFMRQLPVRSICAALALAVSTAFAQAPAEKPKLAFEVASIKPAGPLDPQAILAGKAHVGMKVDGFRVDIGMFAIGDLIRTAYKLKTYEMTTPEWMNGLQAQRWDIIATMPKGATKDDVPAMLQALLAERFKLEFHKESKEHAVYVLTVAKTGLKMQEAAADPEPAKAEPLAPGESPKPPAGNDNMKIDVKQTSDGATINMGNSETGPMKMNMTKDGMHMEMDKMPMDQLLEFVSKLANKPIVDQTGLKGKYKVALDVPMAELMNMARAMGAPVPGNAPGAGPADSASDPSGSSTIFQTVKTLGLSLDPKKMPIDILVVDKCEKTPTEN
;
A
#
# COMPACT_ATOMS: atom_id res chain seq x y z
N MET A 1 24.79 -84.68 53.40
CA MET A 1 25.95 -84.91 52.53
C MET A 1 26.27 -83.65 51.76
N PHE A 2 27.42 -83.10 52.05
CA PHE A 2 28.10 -81.94 51.47
C PHE A 2 27.33 -80.61 51.18
N MET A 3 27.44 -79.75 52.15
CA MET A 3 27.41 -78.30 52.04
C MET A 3 28.53 -77.80 51.11
N ARG A 4 28.27 -76.82 50.27
CA ARG A 4 29.31 -75.99 49.75
C ARG A 4 28.78 -74.57 49.67
N GLN A 5 29.29 -73.78 50.62
CA GLN A 5 29.11 -72.28 50.63
C GLN A 5 29.93 -71.62 49.53
N LEU A 6 29.45 -70.56 48.94
CA LEU A 6 30.17 -69.63 48.12
C LEU A 6 29.88 -68.23 48.57
N PRO A 7 30.86 -67.34 48.53
CA PRO A 7 30.89 -66.11 49.29
C PRO A 7 30.23 -64.89 48.61
N VAL A 8 29.70 -64.06 49.48
CA VAL A 8 29.16 -62.76 49.17
C VAL A 8 30.31 -61.88 48.69
N ARG A 9 30.28 -61.36 47.43
CA ARG A 9 31.14 -60.28 46.96
C ARG A 9 30.25 -59.05 46.77
N SER A 10 30.48 -58.09 47.64
CA SER A 10 30.00 -56.70 47.52
C SER A 10 30.38 -56.08 46.19
N ILE A 11 29.41 -55.65 45.41
CA ILE A 11 29.59 -54.76 44.30
C ILE A 11 28.91 -53.45 44.65
N CYS A 12 29.72 -52.47 45.06
CA CYS A 12 29.34 -51.07 45.11
C CYS A 12 29.12 -50.56 43.69
N ALA A 13 27.88 -50.45 43.25
CA ALA A 13 27.56 -49.73 42.02
C ALA A 13 27.43 -48.24 42.32
N ALA A 14 28.41 -47.46 41.89
CA ALA A 14 28.35 -46.03 41.93
C ALA A 14 27.27 -45.52 40.96
N LEU A 15 26.20 -44.94 41.50
CA LEU A 15 25.14 -44.29 40.73
C LEU A 15 25.66 -42.91 40.33
N ALA A 16 26.18 -42.79 39.12
CA ALA A 16 26.51 -41.47 38.53
C ALA A 16 25.25 -40.76 38.07
N LEU A 17 24.82 -39.76 38.86
CA LEU A 17 23.71 -38.84 38.53
C LEU A 17 24.16 -37.93 37.37
N ALA A 18 23.82 -38.26 36.13
CA ALA A 18 23.96 -37.39 35.00
C ALA A 18 22.85 -36.31 35.06
N VAL A 19 23.20 -35.13 35.58
CA VAL A 19 22.36 -33.94 35.49
C VAL A 19 22.46 -33.44 34.08
N SER A 20 21.50 -33.84 33.23
CA SER A 20 21.32 -33.26 31.92
C SER A 20 20.73 -31.85 32.09
N THR A 21 21.58 -30.81 32.04
CA THR A 21 21.14 -29.42 31.89
C THR A 21 20.54 -29.28 30.51
N ALA A 22 19.22 -29.40 30.42
CA ALA A 22 18.47 -28.97 29.25
C ALA A 22 18.62 -27.46 29.13
N PHE A 23 19.54 -26.99 28.32
CA PHE A 23 19.53 -25.61 27.84
C PHE A 23 18.24 -25.47 27.02
N ALA A 24 17.23 -24.87 27.63
CA ALA A 24 16.08 -24.36 26.90
C ALA A 24 16.63 -23.30 25.92
N GLN A 25 16.80 -23.69 24.67
CA GLN A 25 17.03 -22.76 23.59
C GLN A 25 15.79 -21.86 23.53
N ALA A 26 15.94 -20.61 24.00
CA ALA A 26 14.98 -19.57 23.70
C ALA A 26 14.73 -19.58 22.17
N PRO A 27 13.46 -19.43 21.72
CA PRO A 27 13.19 -19.34 20.29
C PRO A 27 14.11 -18.27 19.72
N ALA A 28 14.93 -18.64 18.74
CA ALA A 28 15.79 -17.68 18.04
C ALA A 28 14.86 -16.63 17.45
N GLU A 29 14.86 -15.42 18.00
CA GLU A 29 14.20 -14.28 17.39
C GLU A 29 14.70 -14.21 15.95
N LYS A 30 13.76 -14.31 15.00
CA LYS A 30 14.10 -14.11 13.59
C LYS A 30 14.84 -12.79 13.49
N PRO A 31 16.01 -12.72 12.83
CA PRO A 31 16.76 -11.47 12.73
C PRO A 31 15.82 -10.40 12.20
N LYS A 32 15.68 -9.29 12.92
CA LYS A 32 14.88 -8.14 12.49
C LYS A 32 15.43 -7.71 11.14
N LEU A 33 14.66 -7.89 10.08
CA LEU A 33 14.99 -7.37 8.77
C LEU A 33 15.05 -5.84 8.88
N ALA A 34 16.24 -5.27 8.75
CA ALA A 34 16.48 -3.83 8.75
C ALA A 34 17.33 -3.47 7.53
N PHE A 35 17.26 -2.23 7.08
CA PHE A 35 18.17 -1.72 6.07
C PHE A 35 19.61 -1.67 6.62
N GLU A 36 20.58 -2.00 5.79
CA GLU A 36 22.01 -1.88 6.17
C GLU A 36 22.38 -0.41 6.34
N VAL A 37 21.90 0.43 5.43
CA VAL A 37 22.08 1.88 5.45
C VAL A 37 20.77 2.53 5.02
N ALA A 38 20.38 3.59 5.68
CA ALA A 38 19.26 4.42 5.28
C ALA A 38 19.57 5.89 5.48
N SER A 39 19.45 6.68 4.42
CA SER A 39 19.52 8.14 4.45
C SER A 39 18.11 8.70 4.33
N ILE A 40 17.70 9.53 5.29
CA ILE A 40 16.38 10.16 5.33
C ILE A 40 16.60 11.67 5.24
N LYS A 41 15.98 12.31 4.25
CA LYS A 41 16.08 13.77 4.04
C LYS A 41 14.70 14.37 3.89
N PRO A 42 14.47 15.61 4.37
CA PRO A 42 13.24 16.31 4.06
C PRO A 42 13.15 16.48 2.53
N ALA A 43 12.02 16.09 1.96
CA ALA A 43 11.74 16.35 0.56
C ALA A 43 11.42 17.84 0.35
N GLY A 44 11.68 18.33 -0.84
CA GLY A 44 11.26 19.66 -1.25
C GLY A 44 9.74 19.83 -1.31
N PRO A 45 9.23 21.04 -1.59
CA PRO A 45 7.80 21.24 -1.77
C PRO A 45 7.29 20.45 -2.97
N LEU A 46 6.03 20.04 -2.91
CA LEU A 46 5.35 19.41 -4.04
C LEU A 46 5.26 20.42 -5.19
N ASP A 47 6.01 20.18 -6.25
CA ASP A 47 5.93 20.93 -7.50
C ASP A 47 5.22 20.07 -8.57
N PRO A 48 3.95 20.34 -8.86
CA PRO A 48 3.20 19.59 -9.86
C PRO A 48 3.85 19.62 -11.25
N GLN A 49 4.53 20.71 -11.60
CA GLN A 49 5.21 20.83 -12.91
C GLN A 49 6.46 19.96 -12.96
N ALA A 50 7.23 19.90 -11.86
CA ALA A 50 8.38 19.02 -11.77
C ALA A 50 7.97 17.53 -11.80
N ILE A 51 6.84 17.19 -11.18
CA ILE A 51 6.28 15.84 -11.22
C ILE A 51 5.85 15.46 -12.65
N LEU A 52 5.10 16.33 -13.33
CA LEU A 52 4.65 16.12 -14.70
C LEU A 52 5.82 16.04 -15.68
N ALA A 53 6.88 16.81 -15.43
CA ALA A 53 8.11 16.79 -16.23
C ALA A 53 9.02 15.57 -15.92
N GLY A 54 8.63 14.69 -14.99
CA GLY A 54 9.45 13.55 -14.56
C GLY A 54 10.74 13.94 -13.82
N LYS A 55 10.84 15.19 -13.34
CA LYS A 55 11.99 15.71 -12.62
C LYS A 55 11.94 15.45 -11.12
N ALA A 56 10.77 15.16 -10.58
CA ALA A 56 10.58 14.79 -9.17
C ALA A 56 10.24 13.31 -9.07
N HIS A 57 10.96 12.58 -8.21
CA HIS A 57 10.65 11.19 -7.88
C HIS A 57 9.53 11.16 -6.84
N VAL A 58 8.40 10.57 -7.18
CA VAL A 58 7.28 10.35 -6.27
C VAL A 58 6.97 8.86 -6.26
N GLY A 59 6.97 8.27 -5.08
CA GLY A 59 6.69 6.84 -4.94
C GLY A 59 7.88 6.04 -4.44
N MET A 60 7.76 4.72 -4.50
CA MET A 60 8.80 3.77 -4.07
C MET A 60 9.31 2.98 -5.27
N LYS A 61 10.62 2.98 -5.46
CA LYS A 61 11.34 2.18 -6.45
C LYS A 61 12.33 1.26 -5.77
N VAL A 62 12.36 0.00 -6.17
CA VAL A 62 13.36 -0.97 -5.74
C VAL A 62 14.17 -1.39 -6.95
N ASP A 63 15.48 -1.17 -6.90
CA ASP A 63 16.43 -1.52 -7.95
C ASP A 63 17.59 -2.31 -7.36
N GLY A 64 17.61 -3.62 -7.63
CA GLY A 64 18.52 -4.54 -6.98
C GLY A 64 18.39 -4.48 -5.45
N PHE A 65 19.44 -4.07 -4.76
CA PHE A 65 19.45 -3.90 -3.31
C PHE A 65 19.12 -2.47 -2.85
N ARG A 66 18.93 -1.55 -3.80
CA ARG A 66 18.61 -0.15 -3.48
C ARG A 66 17.11 0.07 -3.43
N VAL A 67 16.64 0.67 -2.35
CA VAL A 67 15.27 1.18 -2.18
C VAL A 67 15.33 2.70 -2.22
N ASP A 68 14.52 3.29 -3.09
CA ASP A 68 14.42 4.74 -3.28
C ASP A 68 12.95 5.13 -3.10
N ILE A 69 12.68 5.90 -2.06
CA ILE A 69 11.33 6.37 -1.72
C ILE A 69 11.36 7.89 -1.79
N GLY A 70 10.56 8.45 -2.67
CA GLY A 70 10.48 9.89 -2.88
C GLY A 70 9.13 10.47 -2.47
N MET A 71 9.16 11.63 -1.79
CA MET A 71 8.00 12.46 -1.47
C MET A 71 6.95 11.78 -0.58
N PHE A 72 7.32 10.81 0.29
CA PHE A 72 6.37 10.16 1.19
C PHE A 72 6.18 10.95 2.48
N ALA A 73 4.93 11.16 2.89
CA ALA A 73 4.59 11.57 4.25
C ALA A 73 4.77 10.39 5.22
N ILE A 74 4.90 10.67 6.52
CA ILE A 74 5.05 9.61 7.53
C ILE A 74 3.86 8.64 7.49
N GLY A 75 2.65 9.14 7.28
CA GLY A 75 1.47 8.29 7.12
C GLY A 75 1.57 7.35 5.90
N ASP A 76 2.18 7.79 4.78
CA ASP A 76 2.41 6.96 3.62
C ASP A 76 3.42 5.83 3.92
N LEU A 77 4.48 6.18 4.66
CA LEU A 77 5.48 5.21 5.11
C LEU A 77 4.87 4.14 6.02
N ILE A 78 4.03 4.55 6.98
CA ILE A 78 3.33 3.61 7.88
C ILE A 78 2.41 2.68 7.08
N ARG A 79 1.59 3.23 6.18
CA ARG A 79 0.71 2.40 5.34
C ARG A 79 1.49 1.38 4.51
N THR A 80 2.59 1.79 3.92
CA THR A 80 3.45 0.90 3.15
C THR A 80 4.10 -0.17 4.02
N ALA A 81 4.62 0.22 5.19
CA ALA A 81 5.29 -0.69 6.12
C ALA A 81 4.36 -1.77 6.70
N TYR A 82 3.12 -1.39 7.01
CA TYR A 82 2.14 -2.30 7.63
C TYR A 82 1.11 -2.83 6.63
N LYS A 83 1.24 -2.49 5.34
CA LYS A 83 0.31 -2.88 4.25
C LYS A 83 -1.13 -2.52 4.57
N LEU A 84 -1.34 -1.31 5.10
CA LEU A 84 -2.65 -0.83 5.53
C LEU A 84 -3.34 -0.04 4.43
N LYS A 85 -4.65 -0.15 4.39
CA LYS A 85 -5.51 0.76 3.63
C LYS A 85 -5.69 2.07 4.42
N THR A 86 -6.09 3.12 3.74
CA THR A 86 -6.22 4.45 4.36
C THR A 86 -7.14 4.45 5.58
N TYR A 87 -8.20 3.67 5.56
CA TYR A 87 -9.19 3.59 6.63
C TYR A 87 -8.80 2.63 7.78
N GLU A 88 -7.74 1.86 7.61
CA GLU A 88 -7.21 0.95 8.63
C GLU A 88 -6.19 1.61 9.55
N MET A 89 -6.08 2.94 9.46
CA MET A 89 -5.13 3.71 10.24
C MET A 89 -5.73 5.01 10.75
N THR A 90 -5.54 5.30 12.02
CA THR A 90 -5.82 6.61 12.63
C THR A 90 -4.52 7.27 13.02
N THR A 91 -4.27 8.46 12.50
CA THR A 91 -3.06 9.24 12.73
C THR A 91 -3.39 10.70 12.98
N PRO A 92 -2.51 11.44 13.66
CA PRO A 92 -2.58 12.89 13.70
C PRO A 92 -2.55 13.53 12.31
N GLU A 93 -3.22 14.67 12.13
CA GLU A 93 -3.35 15.35 10.83
C GLU A 93 -1.99 15.70 10.18
N TRP A 94 -0.99 16.04 10.99
CA TRP A 94 0.33 16.43 10.49
C TRP A 94 1.09 15.30 9.78
N MET A 95 0.65 14.04 9.92
CA MET A 95 1.25 12.88 9.24
C MET A 95 0.75 12.67 7.81
N ASN A 96 -0.34 13.32 7.45
CA ASN A 96 -1.02 13.10 6.17
C ASN A 96 -1.39 14.41 5.48
N GLY A 97 -1.87 14.31 4.25
CA GLY A 97 -2.37 15.44 3.48
C GLY A 97 -1.29 16.25 2.79
N LEU A 98 -1.71 17.36 2.19
CA LEU A 98 -0.84 18.20 1.35
C LEU A 98 0.19 18.99 2.17
N GLN A 99 -0.14 19.31 3.43
CA GLN A 99 0.71 20.10 4.34
C GLN A 99 1.67 19.23 5.17
N ALA A 100 1.56 17.90 5.06
CA ALA A 100 2.44 17.00 5.79
C ALA A 100 3.89 17.13 5.29
N GLN A 101 4.85 17.12 6.21
CA GLN A 101 6.25 17.01 5.86
C GLN A 101 6.49 15.71 5.09
N ARG A 102 7.17 15.82 3.96
CA ARG A 102 7.51 14.69 3.12
C ARG A 102 8.98 14.36 3.23
N TRP A 103 9.30 13.12 2.97
CA TRP A 103 10.63 12.56 3.16
C TRP A 103 11.07 11.83 1.90
N ASP A 104 12.35 12.01 1.57
CA ASP A 104 13.07 11.21 0.60
C ASP A 104 13.97 10.25 1.35
N ILE A 105 13.82 8.95 1.04
CA ILE A 105 14.57 7.89 1.71
C ILE A 105 15.33 7.10 0.65
N ILE A 106 16.64 7.00 0.85
CA ILE A 106 17.50 6.12 0.06
C ILE A 106 18.07 5.09 1.04
N ALA A 107 17.76 3.83 0.78
CA ALA A 107 18.17 2.74 1.65
C ALA A 107 18.78 1.57 0.87
N THR A 108 19.61 0.79 1.55
CA THR A 108 20.23 -0.42 1.01
C THR A 108 19.71 -1.63 1.78
N MET A 109 19.20 -2.60 1.05
CA MET A 109 18.72 -3.87 1.61
C MET A 109 19.93 -4.80 1.90
N PRO A 110 19.85 -5.63 2.94
CA PRO A 110 20.87 -6.63 3.20
C PRO A 110 20.91 -7.68 2.09
N LYS A 111 22.08 -8.32 1.95
CA LYS A 111 22.27 -9.36 0.94
C LYS A 111 21.28 -10.51 1.13
N GLY A 112 20.59 -10.87 0.07
CA GLY A 112 19.57 -11.92 0.07
C GLY A 112 18.14 -11.44 0.38
N ALA A 113 17.95 -10.17 0.74
CA ALA A 113 16.62 -9.61 0.88
C ALA A 113 15.99 -9.31 -0.49
N THR A 114 14.68 -9.32 -0.52
CA THR A 114 13.85 -9.12 -1.70
C THR A 114 12.94 -7.90 -1.55
N LYS A 115 12.29 -7.50 -2.63
CA LYS A 115 11.29 -6.42 -2.60
C LYS A 115 10.17 -6.69 -1.57
N ASP A 116 9.82 -7.95 -1.34
CA ASP A 116 8.75 -8.33 -0.41
C ASP A 116 9.13 -8.12 1.07
N ASP A 117 10.42 -8.00 1.35
CA ASP A 117 10.96 -7.74 2.68
C ASP A 117 11.01 -6.24 3.03
N VAL A 118 10.86 -5.36 2.04
CA VAL A 118 10.90 -3.89 2.23
C VAL A 118 9.90 -3.40 3.27
N PRO A 119 8.65 -3.88 3.33
CA PRO A 119 7.70 -3.48 4.37
C PRO A 119 8.23 -3.75 5.79
N ALA A 120 8.83 -4.91 6.03
CA ALA A 120 9.38 -5.25 7.34
C ALA A 120 10.59 -4.37 7.72
N MET A 121 11.45 -4.05 6.74
CA MET A 121 12.57 -3.12 6.95
C MET A 121 12.08 -1.69 7.22
N LEU A 122 10.99 -1.25 6.57
CA LEU A 122 10.36 0.05 6.87
C LEU A 122 9.78 0.09 8.28
N GLN A 123 9.20 -1.01 8.79
CA GLN A 123 8.74 -1.08 10.19
C GLN A 123 9.90 -0.85 11.16
N ALA A 124 11.04 -1.49 10.92
CA ALA A 124 12.24 -1.30 11.74
C ALA A 124 12.72 0.16 11.68
N LEU A 125 12.79 0.74 10.49
CA LEU A 125 13.22 2.13 10.28
C LEU A 125 12.27 3.12 10.99
N LEU A 126 10.96 2.94 10.89
CA LEU A 126 9.97 3.79 11.55
C LEU A 126 10.08 3.73 13.08
N ALA A 127 10.24 2.54 13.64
CA ALA A 127 10.42 2.34 15.06
C ALA A 127 11.73 2.97 15.58
N GLU A 128 12.82 2.81 14.83
CA GLU A 128 14.14 3.28 15.21
C GLU A 128 14.30 4.79 15.02
N ARG A 129 13.94 5.31 13.85
CA ARG A 129 14.25 6.68 13.43
C ARG A 129 13.15 7.69 13.78
N PHE A 130 11.90 7.27 13.75
CA PHE A 130 10.75 8.11 14.08
C PHE A 130 10.09 7.75 15.40
N LYS A 131 10.63 6.78 16.15
CA LYS A 131 10.11 6.33 17.44
C LYS A 131 8.61 6.01 17.36
N LEU A 132 8.21 5.35 16.28
CA LEU A 132 6.81 4.99 16.05
C LEU A 132 6.34 3.99 17.11
N GLU A 133 5.30 4.38 17.86
CA GLU A 133 4.56 3.54 18.79
C GLU A 133 3.09 3.56 18.37
N PHE A 134 2.44 2.41 18.38
CA PHE A 134 1.04 2.28 17.99
C PHE A 134 0.40 1.08 18.70
N HIS A 135 -0.92 1.09 18.77
CA HIS A 135 -1.72 -0.08 19.13
C HIS A 135 -2.75 -0.40 18.05
N LYS A 136 -3.33 -1.58 18.16
CA LYS A 136 -4.44 -1.99 17.30
C LYS A 136 -5.70 -2.01 18.12
N GLU A 137 -6.78 -1.45 17.57
CA GLU A 137 -8.10 -1.53 18.14
C GLU A 137 -9.12 -1.95 17.08
N SER A 138 -10.14 -2.69 17.51
CA SER A 138 -11.25 -3.04 16.62
C SER A 138 -12.42 -2.12 16.92
N LYS A 139 -12.86 -1.36 15.90
CA LYS A 139 -13.99 -0.44 16.00
C LYS A 139 -15.05 -0.74 14.96
N GLU A 140 -16.30 -0.57 15.34
CA GLU A 140 -17.40 -0.58 14.37
C GLU A 140 -17.33 0.64 13.46
N HIS A 141 -17.16 0.39 12.17
CA HIS A 141 -17.17 1.41 11.13
C HIS A 141 -18.36 1.21 10.19
N ALA A 142 -18.92 2.34 9.77
CA ALA A 142 -19.83 2.35 8.63
C ALA A 142 -19.02 2.14 7.35
N VAL A 143 -19.20 1.00 6.71
CA VAL A 143 -18.49 0.56 5.52
C VAL A 143 -19.45 0.34 4.36
N TYR A 144 -18.93 0.30 3.16
CA TYR A 144 -19.63 -0.30 2.04
C TYR A 144 -19.04 -1.70 1.77
N VAL A 145 -19.92 -2.66 1.55
CA VAL A 145 -19.54 -3.99 1.10
C VAL A 145 -19.71 -4.03 -0.42
N LEU A 146 -18.62 -4.29 -1.14
CA LEU A 146 -18.65 -4.44 -2.57
C LEU A 146 -18.90 -5.92 -2.92
N THR A 147 -19.91 -6.15 -3.72
CA THR A 147 -20.31 -7.47 -4.22
C THR A 147 -20.54 -7.43 -5.72
N VAL A 148 -20.56 -8.58 -6.38
CA VAL A 148 -21.03 -8.66 -7.76
C VAL A 148 -22.54 -8.47 -7.79
N ALA A 149 -23.02 -7.55 -8.62
CA ALA A 149 -24.44 -7.27 -8.76
C ALA A 149 -25.22 -8.50 -9.29
N LYS A 150 -26.51 -8.60 -8.97
CA LYS A 150 -27.38 -9.68 -9.46
C LYS A 150 -27.44 -9.74 -11.00
N THR A 151 -27.20 -8.62 -11.66
CA THR A 151 -27.14 -8.52 -13.14
C THR A 151 -25.87 -9.11 -13.75
N GLY A 152 -24.93 -9.57 -12.91
CA GLY A 152 -23.63 -10.08 -13.32
C GLY A 152 -22.57 -8.99 -13.48
N LEU A 153 -21.31 -9.44 -13.55
CA LEU A 153 -20.15 -8.60 -13.80
C LEU A 153 -20.20 -8.07 -15.24
N LYS A 154 -19.93 -6.78 -15.42
CA LYS A 154 -19.88 -6.11 -16.73
C LYS A 154 -18.45 -5.74 -17.13
N MET A 155 -17.50 -5.80 -16.20
CA MET A 155 -16.09 -5.65 -16.51
C MET A 155 -15.57 -6.89 -17.24
N GLN A 156 -14.69 -6.67 -18.22
CA GLN A 156 -13.99 -7.76 -18.89
C GLN A 156 -12.65 -8.00 -18.19
N GLU A 157 -12.34 -9.25 -17.94
CA GLU A 157 -11.01 -9.62 -17.44
C GLU A 157 -9.96 -9.28 -18.50
N ALA A 158 -8.91 -8.59 -18.09
CA ALA A 158 -7.80 -8.27 -18.99
C ALA A 158 -7.03 -9.54 -19.33
N ALA A 159 -6.50 -9.59 -20.54
CA ALA A 159 -5.62 -10.69 -20.92
C ALA A 159 -4.47 -10.82 -19.91
N ALA A 160 -4.18 -12.04 -19.51
CA ALA A 160 -3.05 -12.33 -18.65
C ALA A 160 -1.78 -11.71 -19.25
N ASP A 161 -0.95 -11.10 -18.41
CA ASP A 161 0.37 -10.66 -18.85
C ASP A 161 1.10 -11.90 -19.40
N PRO A 162 1.80 -11.79 -20.54
CA PRO A 162 2.61 -12.90 -21.02
C PRO A 162 3.55 -13.31 -19.87
N GLU A 163 3.55 -14.59 -19.52
CA GLU A 163 4.51 -15.11 -18.55
C GLU A 163 5.90 -14.56 -18.89
N PRO A 164 6.66 -14.05 -17.90
CA PRO A 164 8.01 -13.60 -18.16
C PRO A 164 8.72 -14.76 -18.86
N ALA A 165 9.14 -14.52 -20.09
CA ALA A 165 9.83 -15.52 -20.89
C ALA A 165 10.89 -16.17 -19.99
N LYS A 166 10.79 -17.49 -19.80
CA LYS A 166 11.81 -18.24 -19.05
C LYS A 166 13.14 -17.77 -19.62
N ALA A 167 13.96 -17.16 -18.73
CA ALA A 167 15.26 -16.69 -19.12
C ALA A 167 15.98 -17.85 -19.82
N GLU A 168 16.19 -17.75 -21.11
CA GLU A 168 17.06 -18.68 -21.84
C GLU A 168 18.44 -18.56 -21.17
N PRO A 169 19.14 -19.67 -20.99
CA PRO A 169 20.48 -19.64 -20.43
C PRO A 169 21.33 -18.70 -21.29
N LEU A 170 21.78 -17.60 -20.71
CA LEU A 170 22.68 -16.64 -21.35
C LEU A 170 23.93 -17.36 -21.83
N ALA A 171 24.33 -17.13 -23.06
CA ALA A 171 25.61 -17.58 -23.57
C ALA A 171 26.77 -16.99 -22.74
N PRO A 172 27.86 -17.71 -22.54
CA PRO A 172 28.97 -17.24 -21.74
C PRO A 172 29.59 -15.96 -22.35
N GLY A 173 29.40 -14.83 -21.67
CA GLY A 173 29.95 -13.52 -22.08
C GLY A 173 28.91 -12.40 -22.30
N GLU A 174 27.61 -12.68 -22.32
CA GLU A 174 26.61 -11.65 -22.34
C GLU A 174 26.23 -11.24 -20.92
N SER A 175 26.43 -9.97 -20.60
CA SER A 175 25.89 -9.37 -19.40
C SER A 175 24.36 -9.40 -19.48
N PRO A 176 23.65 -9.74 -18.38
CA PRO A 176 22.20 -9.69 -18.36
C PRO A 176 21.76 -8.30 -18.79
N LYS A 177 21.00 -8.22 -19.90
CA LYS A 177 20.31 -6.99 -20.27
C LYS A 177 19.44 -6.64 -19.07
N PRO A 178 19.60 -5.45 -18.46
CA PRO A 178 18.77 -5.09 -17.32
C PRO A 178 17.31 -5.29 -17.74
N PRO A 179 16.47 -5.89 -16.88
CA PRO A 179 15.06 -6.02 -17.18
C PRO A 179 14.56 -4.63 -17.58
N ALA A 180 13.78 -4.55 -18.63
CA ALA A 180 13.24 -3.30 -19.17
C ALA A 180 12.22 -2.74 -18.16
N GLY A 181 12.69 -2.28 -17.04
CA GLY A 181 11.98 -1.77 -15.87
C GLY A 181 12.38 -0.33 -15.60
N ASN A 182 12.40 0.50 -16.63
CA ASN A 182 12.13 1.91 -16.47
C ASN A 182 10.63 2.09 -16.70
N ASP A 183 9.84 1.73 -15.69
CA ASP A 183 8.44 2.12 -15.61
C ASP A 183 8.32 3.61 -15.33
N ASN A 184 8.97 4.42 -16.17
CA ASN A 184 8.65 5.82 -16.27
C ASN A 184 7.23 5.88 -16.81
N MET A 185 6.28 6.20 -15.94
CA MET A 185 4.92 6.51 -16.34
C MET A 185 4.99 7.56 -17.44
N LYS A 186 4.72 7.14 -18.69
CA LYS A 186 4.64 8.08 -19.81
C LYS A 186 3.33 8.85 -19.66
N ILE A 187 3.42 10.13 -19.51
CA ILE A 187 2.26 11.02 -19.43
C ILE A 187 2.27 11.89 -20.69
N ASP A 188 1.22 11.76 -21.48
CA ASP A 188 0.96 12.61 -22.65
C ASP A 188 -0.32 13.39 -22.37
N VAL A 189 -0.22 14.71 -22.35
CA VAL A 189 -1.34 15.63 -22.09
C VAL A 189 -1.65 16.39 -23.37
N LYS A 190 -2.87 16.22 -23.88
CA LYS A 190 -3.39 16.97 -25.01
C LYS A 190 -4.54 17.85 -24.53
N GLN A 191 -4.39 19.15 -24.68
CA GLN A 191 -5.50 20.08 -24.46
C GLN A 191 -6.43 20.06 -25.68
N THR A 192 -7.72 20.02 -25.41
CA THR A 192 -8.79 20.09 -26.41
C THR A 192 -9.67 21.30 -26.11
N SER A 193 -10.50 21.71 -27.05
CA SER A 193 -11.43 22.84 -26.87
C SER A 193 -12.38 22.69 -25.68
N ASP A 194 -12.72 21.45 -25.32
CA ASP A 194 -13.69 21.11 -24.28
C ASP A 194 -13.06 20.55 -22.99
N GLY A 195 -11.71 20.51 -22.91
CA GLY A 195 -11.04 19.95 -21.74
C GLY A 195 -9.63 19.46 -22.03
N ALA A 196 -9.20 18.41 -21.35
CA ALA A 196 -7.90 17.81 -21.55
C ALA A 196 -8.00 16.28 -21.63
N THR A 197 -7.25 15.69 -22.54
CA THR A 197 -7.02 14.26 -22.61
C THR A 197 -5.64 13.95 -22.06
N ILE A 198 -5.57 13.09 -21.08
CA ILE A 198 -4.32 12.63 -20.47
C ILE A 198 -4.20 11.14 -20.76
N ASN A 199 -3.14 10.77 -21.48
CA ASN A 199 -2.78 9.38 -21.67
C ASN A 199 -1.60 9.07 -20.74
N MET A 200 -1.76 8.06 -19.91
CA MET A 200 -0.71 7.59 -19.02
C MET A 200 -0.75 6.07 -18.96
N GLY A 201 0.30 5.45 -18.48
CA GLY A 201 0.33 4.01 -18.30
C GLY A 201 1.72 3.53 -17.92
N ASN A 202 1.73 2.36 -17.33
CA ASN A 202 2.93 1.61 -17.03
C ASN A 202 2.71 0.14 -17.43
N SER A 203 3.72 -0.70 -17.27
CA SER A 203 3.63 -2.12 -17.59
C SER A 203 2.66 -2.90 -16.69
N GLU A 204 2.39 -2.41 -15.48
CA GLU A 204 1.51 -3.11 -14.52
C GLU A 204 0.03 -2.83 -14.78
N THR A 205 -0.32 -1.57 -15.06
CA THR A 205 -1.72 -1.13 -15.26
C THR A 205 -2.13 -1.03 -16.72
N GLY A 206 -1.17 -1.14 -17.64
CA GLY A 206 -1.42 -0.92 -19.05
C GLY A 206 -1.72 0.55 -19.38
N PRO A 207 -2.18 0.84 -20.60
CA PRO A 207 -2.58 2.18 -20.99
C PRO A 207 -3.82 2.64 -20.21
N MET A 208 -3.76 3.87 -19.71
CA MET A 208 -4.85 4.58 -19.08
C MET A 208 -5.13 5.83 -19.89
N LYS A 209 -6.39 6.04 -20.24
CA LYS A 209 -6.86 7.27 -20.87
C LYS A 209 -7.78 8.00 -19.91
N MET A 210 -7.57 9.27 -19.74
CA MET A 210 -8.39 10.13 -18.92
C MET A 210 -8.80 11.34 -19.75
N ASN A 211 -10.09 11.53 -19.90
CA ASN A 211 -10.67 12.70 -20.55
C ASN A 211 -11.34 13.55 -19.49
N MET A 212 -10.83 14.75 -19.29
CA MET A 212 -11.43 15.72 -18.38
C MET A 212 -12.20 16.75 -19.18
N THR A 213 -13.48 16.92 -18.87
CA THR A 213 -14.39 17.87 -19.47
C THR A 213 -15.04 18.73 -18.39
N LYS A 214 -15.82 19.74 -18.78
CA LYS A 214 -16.62 20.53 -17.84
C LYS A 214 -17.65 19.72 -17.03
N ASP A 215 -18.09 18.59 -17.57
CA ASP A 215 -19.13 17.75 -16.96
C ASP A 215 -18.55 16.71 -16.01
N GLY A 216 -17.24 16.40 -16.12
CA GLY A 216 -16.57 15.45 -15.29
C GLY A 216 -15.34 14.82 -15.94
N MET A 217 -14.94 13.67 -15.42
CA MET A 217 -13.80 12.90 -15.87
C MET A 217 -14.29 11.52 -16.34
N HIS A 218 -13.95 11.19 -17.59
CA HIS A 218 -14.07 9.83 -18.12
C HIS A 218 -12.70 9.18 -18.09
N MET A 219 -12.61 7.99 -17.51
CA MET A 219 -11.36 7.27 -17.36
C MET A 219 -11.52 5.84 -17.87
N GLU A 220 -10.62 5.44 -18.76
CA GLU A 220 -10.51 4.08 -19.29
C GLU A 220 -9.19 3.46 -18.90
N MET A 221 -9.22 2.24 -18.38
CA MET A 221 -8.03 1.46 -18.02
C MET A 221 -8.16 0.05 -18.54
N ASP A 222 -7.12 -0.42 -19.24
CA ASP A 222 -7.13 -1.75 -19.84
C ASP A 222 -6.78 -2.88 -18.86
N LYS A 223 -6.02 -2.57 -17.80
CA LYS A 223 -5.53 -3.57 -16.84
C LYS A 223 -5.58 -3.03 -15.41
N MET A 224 -6.77 -2.70 -14.91
CA MET A 224 -6.92 -2.22 -13.54
C MET A 224 -6.98 -3.39 -12.57
N PRO A 225 -6.03 -3.52 -11.62
CA PRO A 225 -6.13 -4.49 -10.54
C PRO A 225 -7.32 -4.19 -9.63
N MET A 226 -7.96 -5.24 -9.11
CA MET A 226 -9.16 -5.09 -8.29
C MET A 226 -8.93 -4.30 -7.02
N ASP A 227 -7.77 -4.43 -6.40
CA ASP A 227 -7.37 -3.67 -5.21
C ASP A 227 -7.24 -2.17 -5.48
N GLN A 228 -6.73 -1.78 -6.65
CA GLN A 228 -6.66 -0.37 -7.06
C GLN A 228 -8.06 0.20 -7.36
N LEU A 229 -8.93 -0.59 -7.98
CA LEU A 229 -10.34 -0.19 -8.19
C LEU A 229 -11.02 0.06 -6.84
N LEU A 230 -10.83 -0.84 -5.87
CA LEU A 230 -11.36 -0.68 -4.51
C LEU A 230 -10.85 0.60 -3.83
N GLU A 231 -9.57 0.88 -3.95
CA GLU A 231 -8.98 2.09 -3.37
C GLU A 231 -9.56 3.35 -4.01
N PHE A 232 -9.71 3.35 -5.34
CA PHE A 232 -10.31 4.47 -6.08
C PHE A 232 -11.77 4.70 -5.66
N VAL A 233 -12.58 3.64 -5.65
CA VAL A 233 -14.00 3.71 -5.24
C VAL A 233 -14.14 4.11 -3.77
N SER A 234 -13.22 3.66 -2.89
CA SER A 234 -13.20 4.04 -1.48
C SER A 234 -12.95 5.55 -1.27
N LYS A 235 -12.04 6.12 -2.06
CA LYS A 235 -11.79 7.57 -2.05
C LYS A 235 -13.00 8.37 -2.51
N LEU A 236 -13.69 7.91 -3.56
CA LEU A 236 -14.92 8.54 -4.03
C LEU A 236 -16.06 8.41 -3.03
N ALA A 237 -16.21 7.25 -2.38
CA ALA A 237 -17.25 6.99 -1.40
C ALA A 237 -17.04 7.72 -0.07
N ASN A 238 -15.84 8.23 0.17
CA ASN A 238 -15.39 8.75 1.47
C ASN A 238 -15.69 7.78 2.63
N LYS A 239 -15.66 6.48 2.36
CA LYS A 239 -15.94 5.41 3.32
C LYS A 239 -15.10 4.16 2.97
N PRO A 240 -14.75 3.36 3.98
CA PRO A 240 -14.10 2.08 3.76
C PRO A 240 -14.95 1.17 2.88
N ILE A 241 -14.29 0.45 1.96
CA ILE A 241 -14.94 -0.57 1.15
C ILE A 241 -14.34 -1.94 1.49
N VAL A 242 -15.19 -2.86 1.87
CA VAL A 242 -14.83 -4.26 2.10
C VAL A 242 -15.17 -5.07 0.85
N ASP A 243 -14.18 -5.70 0.27
CA ASP A 243 -14.36 -6.54 -0.90
C ASP A 243 -14.94 -7.91 -0.52
N GLN A 244 -16.09 -8.21 -1.05
CA GLN A 244 -16.72 -9.53 -1.01
C GLN A 244 -17.07 -10.01 -2.43
N THR A 245 -16.45 -9.45 -3.47
CA THR A 245 -16.70 -9.87 -4.86
C THR A 245 -16.06 -11.23 -5.17
N GLY A 246 -14.97 -11.57 -4.48
CA GLY A 246 -14.14 -12.75 -4.79
C GLY A 246 -13.34 -12.61 -6.10
N LEU A 247 -13.37 -11.44 -6.74
CA LEU A 247 -12.67 -11.18 -7.99
C LEU A 247 -11.16 -11.00 -7.71
N LYS A 248 -10.34 -11.75 -8.45
CA LYS A 248 -8.89 -11.66 -8.38
C LYS A 248 -8.39 -11.48 -9.80
N GLY A 249 -7.64 -10.43 -10.06
CA GLY A 249 -7.11 -10.20 -11.40
C GLY A 249 -7.15 -8.75 -11.81
N LYS A 250 -6.91 -8.53 -13.08
CA LYS A 250 -6.94 -7.22 -13.73
C LYS A 250 -8.14 -7.16 -14.67
N TYR A 251 -8.79 -6.00 -14.71
CA TYR A 251 -10.01 -5.82 -15.49
C TYR A 251 -9.91 -4.57 -16.37
N LYS A 252 -10.60 -4.61 -17.50
CA LYS A 252 -10.91 -3.41 -18.28
C LYS A 252 -12.01 -2.64 -17.56
N VAL A 253 -11.70 -1.41 -17.19
CA VAL A 253 -12.59 -0.57 -16.41
C VAL A 253 -12.78 0.76 -17.13
N ALA A 254 -14.03 1.16 -17.32
CA ALA A 254 -14.41 2.49 -17.78
C ALA A 254 -15.25 3.15 -16.66
N LEU A 255 -14.83 4.32 -16.23
CA LEU A 255 -15.44 5.06 -15.13
C LEU A 255 -15.76 6.48 -15.57
N ASP A 256 -16.98 6.90 -15.29
CA ASP A 256 -17.43 8.29 -15.41
C ASP A 256 -17.56 8.88 -14.02
N VAL A 257 -16.78 9.92 -13.74
CA VAL A 257 -16.81 10.64 -12.47
C VAL A 257 -17.28 12.05 -12.73
N PRO A 258 -18.48 12.42 -12.25
CA PRO A 258 -19.00 13.77 -12.41
C PRO A 258 -18.11 14.82 -11.75
N MET A 259 -18.12 16.05 -12.29
CA MET A 259 -17.32 17.17 -11.77
C MET A 259 -17.59 17.45 -10.29
N ALA A 260 -18.85 17.29 -9.85
CA ALA A 260 -19.21 17.47 -8.45
C ALA A 260 -18.46 16.53 -7.51
N GLU A 261 -18.30 15.26 -7.90
CA GLU A 261 -17.54 14.28 -7.12
C GLU A 261 -16.03 14.57 -7.12
N LEU A 262 -15.48 15.01 -8.24
CA LEU A 262 -14.09 15.45 -8.31
C LEU A 262 -13.83 16.65 -7.38
N MET A 263 -14.75 17.59 -7.33
CA MET A 263 -14.66 18.72 -6.42
C MET A 263 -14.79 18.29 -4.95
N ASN A 264 -15.66 17.33 -4.64
CA ASN A 264 -15.80 16.79 -3.29
C ASN A 264 -14.49 16.07 -2.86
N MET A 265 -13.91 15.29 -3.74
CA MET A 265 -12.62 14.62 -3.50
C MET A 265 -11.49 15.64 -3.31
N ALA A 266 -11.42 16.67 -4.12
CA ALA A 266 -10.45 17.76 -3.99
C ALA A 266 -10.58 18.48 -2.64
N ARG A 267 -11.81 18.76 -2.18
CA ARG A 267 -12.08 19.34 -0.85
C ARG A 267 -11.61 18.40 0.27
N ALA A 268 -11.92 17.11 0.17
CA ALA A 268 -11.51 16.13 1.16
C ALA A 268 -9.98 16.01 1.27
N MET A 269 -9.27 16.27 0.17
CA MET A 269 -7.80 16.31 0.13
C MET A 269 -7.21 17.69 0.52
N GLY A 270 -8.06 18.69 0.83
CA GLY A 270 -7.61 20.04 1.19
C GLY A 270 -7.15 20.88 0.01
N ALA A 271 -7.48 20.50 -1.23
CA ALA A 271 -7.15 21.28 -2.40
C ALA A 271 -8.04 22.54 -2.52
N PRO A 272 -7.51 23.70 -2.94
CA PRO A 272 -8.31 24.87 -3.18
C PRO A 272 -9.27 24.62 -4.37
N VAL A 273 -10.56 24.71 -4.13
CA VAL A 273 -11.60 24.62 -5.17
C VAL A 273 -12.21 25.97 -5.43
N PRO A 274 -12.43 26.35 -6.70
CA PRO A 274 -13.11 27.61 -7.05
C PRO A 274 -14.49 27.68 -6.37
N GLY A 275 -14.76 28.80 -5.70
CA GLY A 275 -16.05 29.06 -5.06
C GLY A 275 -16.12 28.85 -3.55
N ASN A 276 -15.02 28.46 -2.89
CA ASN A 276 -14.97 28.38 -1.44
C ASN A 276 -14.14 29.54 -0.88
N ALA A 277 -14.77 30.36 -0.01
CA ALA A 277 -14.04 31.39 0.74
C ALA A 277 -13.07 30.70 1.73
N PRO A 278 -11.84 31.23 1.96
CA PRO A 278 -10.93 30.74 2.97
C PRO A 278 -11.59 30.91 4.35
N GLY A 279 -11.91 29.81 5.03
CA GLY A 279 -12.48 29.84 6.38
C GLY A 279 -13.79 29.08 6.59
N ALA A 280 -14.40 28.51 5.55
CA ALA A 280 -15.46 27.53 5.75
C ALA A 280 -14.81 26.24 6.24
N GLY A 281 -14.88 25.99 7.56
CA GLY A 281 -14.53 24.71 8.18
C GLY A 281 -15.28 23.56 7.48
N PRO A 282 -14.91 22.29 7.77
CA PRO A 282 -15.64 21.17 7.24
C PRO A 282 -17.11 21.35 7.60
N ALA A 283 -17.89 21.77 6.60
CA ALA A 283 -19.32 21.78 6.77
C ALA A 283 -19.70 20.36 7.16
N ASP A 284 -20.33 20.21 8.32
CA ASP A 284 -21.05 19.00 8.66
C ASP A 284 -21.86 18.61 7.44
N SER A 285 -21.33 17.71 6.65
CA SER A 285 -22.02 17.14 5.51
C SER A 285 -23.06 16.20 6.09
N ALA A 286 -24.09 16.79 6.67
CA ALA A 286 -25.36 16.13 6.79
C ALA A 286 -25.68 15.64 5.39
N SER A 287 -25.35 14.36 5.17
CA SER A 287 -25.87 13.47 4.14
C SER A 287 -26.68 14.16 3.04
N ASP A 288 -25.98 14.78 2.08
CA ASP A 288 -26.62 15.05 0.80
C ASP A 288 -26.72 13.73 0.04
N PRO A 289 -27.93 13.18 -0.18
CA PRO A 289 -28.08 11.88 -0.86
C PRO A 289 -27.65 11.91 -2.33
N SER A 290 -27.33 13.08 -2.89
CA SER A 290 -26.92 13.22 -4.30
C SER A 290 -25.52 12.67 -4.58
N GLY A 291 -24.53 12.88 -3.71
CA GLY A 291 -23.17 12.35 -3.91
C GLY A 291 -23.08 10.84 -3.81
N SER A 292 -23.80 10.23 -2.85
CA SER A 292 -23.84 8.78 -2.72
C SER A 292 -24.52 8.11 -3.91
N SER A 293 -25.50 8.77 -4.55
CA SER A 293 -26.22 8.21 -5.71
C SER A 293 -25.30 8.02 -6.90
N THR A 294 -24.34 8.90 -7.11
CA THR A 294 -23.42 8.87 -8.28
C THR A 294 -22.44 7.74 -8.19
N ILE A 295 -21.84 7.50 -7.02
CA ILE A 295 -20.88 6.40 -6.88
C ILE A 295 -21.56 5.04 -6.99
N PHE A 296 -22.77 4.89 -6.46
CA PHE A 296 -23.56 3.67 -6.63
C PHE A 296 -23.88 3.42 -8.10
N GLN A 297 -24.16 4.48 -8.88
CA GLN A 297 -24.37 4.37 -10.32
C GLN A 297 -23.08 3.95 -11.03
N THR A 298 -21.96 4.61 -10.75
CA THR A 298 -20.65 4.29 -11.33
C THR A 298 -20.27 2.82 -11.08
N VAL A 299 -20.43 2.34 -9.85
CA VAL A 299 -20.14 0.94 -9.51
C VAL A 299 -21.09 -0.03 -10.21
N LYS A 300 -22.35 0.35 -10.34
CA LYS A 300 -23.39 -0.45 -11.03
C LYS A 300 -23.13 -0.59 -12.52
N THR A 301 -22.53 0.42 -13.18
CA THR A 301 -22.11 0.30 -14.60
C THR A 301 -21.06 -0.79 -14.80
N LEU A 302 -20.26 -1.08 -13.78
CA LEU A 302 -19.27 -2.16 -13.78
C LEU A 302 -19.87 -3.54 -13.46
N GLY A 303 -21.17 -3.61 -13.15
CA GLY A 303 -21.82 -4.85 -12.70
C GLY A 303 -21.53 -5.22 -11.26
N LEU A 304 -21.21 -4.21 -10.43
CA LEU A 304 -20.93 -4.35 -9.01
C LEU A 304 -22.04 -3.67 -8.19
N SER A 305 -22.15 -4.00 -6.90
CA SER A 305 -23.08 -3.40 -5.94
C SER A 305 -22.35 -2.98 -4.68
N LEU A 306 -22.72 -1.82 -4.13
CA LEU A 306 -22.25 -1.32 -2.85
C LEU A 306 -23.40 -1.36 -1.84
N ASP A 307 -23.24 -2.14 -0.79
CA ASP A 307 -24.21 -2.27 0.27
C ASP A 307 -23.69 -1.64 1.57
N PRO A 308 -24.40 -0.66 2.18
CA PRO A 308 -23.96 -0.07 3.43
C PRO A 308 -24.10 -1.07 4.58
N LYS A 309 -23.03 -1.26 5.34
CA LYS A 309 -23.00 -2.13 6.55
C LYS A 309 -22.21 -1.47 7.66
N LYS A 310 -22.42 -1.94 8.89
CA LYS A 310 -21.52 -1.69 10.01
C LYS A 310 -20.72 -2.97 10.24
N MET A 311 -19.41 -2.83 10.29
CA MET A 311 -18.51 -3.96 10.51
C MET A 311 -17.36 -3.56 11.43
N PRO A 312 -16.88 -4.48 12.29
CA PRO A 312 -15.65 -4.25 13.02
C PRO A 312 -14.47 -4.24 12.03
N ILE A 313 -13.65 -3.21 12.12
CA ILE A 313 -12.41 -3.06 11.36
C ILE A 313 -11.28 -2.90 12.34
N ASP A 314 -10.22 -3.66 12.15
CA ASP A 314 -8.99 -3.50 12.92
C ASP A 314 -8.24 -2.27 12.40
N ILE A 315 -8.01 -1.32 13.29
CA ILE A 315 -7.38 -0.04 12.99
C ILE A 315 -6.05 0.02 13.73
N LEU A 316 -5.00 0.45 13.04
CA LEU A 316 -3.76 0.87 13.66
C LEU A 316 -3.91 2.32 14.12
N VAL A 317 -3.78 2.55 15.42
CA VAL A 317 -3.82 3.88 16.04
C VAL A 317 -2.40 4.26 16.43
N VAL A 318 -1.91 5.38 15.89
CA VAL A 318 -0.58 5.89 16.22
C VAL A 318 -0.63 6.62 17.57
N ASP A 319 0.10 6.09 18.54
CA ASP A 319 0.19 6.65 19.88
C ASP A 319 1.27 7.73 19.95
N LYS A 320 2.42 7.45 19.31
CA LYS A 320 3.56 8.34 19.31
C LYS A 320 4.35 8.20 18.02
N CYS A 321 4.82 9.32 17.50
CA CYS A 321 5.76 9.36 16.40
C CYS A 321 6.46 10.72 16.40
N GLU A 322 7.77 10.72 16.20
CA GLU A 322 8.53 11.96 16.09
C GLU A 322 8.37 12.58 14.70
N LYS A 323 8.27 13.92 14.66
CA LYS A 323 8.11 14.65 13.38
C LYS A 323 9.37 14.62 12.52
N THR A 324 10.53 14.54 13.18
CA THR A 324 11.84 14.50 12.55
C THR A 324 12.55 13.20 12.90
N PRO A 325 13.23 12.54 11.96
CA PRO A 325 13.96 11.33 12.26
C PRO A 325 15.17 11.63 13.14
N THR A 326 15.50 10.72 14.05
CA THR A 326 16.77 10.77 14.79
C THR A 326 17.94 10.56 13.83
N GLU A 327 19.05 11.27 14.06
CA GLU A 327 20.28 11.08 13.30
C GLU A 327 20.89 9.68 13.54
N ASN A 328 21.74 9.24 12.60
CA ASN A 328 22.46 7.96 12.72
C ASN A 328 23.50 8.05 13.84
#